data_ab052282787f4efcd73726bb5e87fe3b
#
_entry.id   ab052282787f4efcd73726bb5e87fe3b
#
_cell.length_a   1.000
_cell.length_b   1.000
_cell.length_c   1.000
_cell.angle_alpha   90.00
_cell.angle_beta   90.00
_cell.angle_gamma   90.00
#
_symmetry.space_group_name_H-M   'P 1'
#
loop_
_entity.id
_entity.type
_entity.pdbx_description
1 polymer ?
#
loop_
_entity_poly.entity_id
_entity_poly.type
_entity_poly.pdbx_seq_one_letter_code
_entity_poly.pdbx_strand_id
1 'polypeptide(L)'
;MKKILITLALFFTVLTSKAQEAFEGVWITEGSSYKTVILSSDYAVVKIINYSFKEDATLNETILSQTDTTMTTSIYNPRNGYTIGLSYTVIDEDTLQCVFTGDENSTVLMKRE
;
A
#
# COMPACT_ATOMS: atom_id res chain seq x y z
N MET A 1 -36.14 6.79 12.83
CA MET A 1 -34.75 7.12 12.86
C MET A 1 -34.06 6.96 11.53
N LYS A 2 -34.63 7.58 10.50
CA LYS A 2 -34.04 7.57 9.15
C LYS A 2 -32.59 8.04 9.14
N LYS A 3 -32.28 9.11 9.88
CA LYS A 3 -30.94 9.68 9.92
C LYS A 3 -29.90 8.68 10.41
N ILE A 4 -30.24 7.87 11.40
CA ILE A 4 -29.31 6.90 11.95
C ILE A 4 -29.02 5.79 10.97
N LEU A 5 -30.04 5.29 10.26
CA LEU A 5 -29.88 4.25 9.25
C LEU A 5 -29.05 4.75 8.06
N ILE A 6 -29.34 5.96 7.60
CA ILE A 6 -28.60 6.58 6.51
C ILE A 6 -27.15 6.82 6.93
N THR A 7 -26.95 7.28 8.17
CA THR A 7 -25.61 7.51 8.72
C THR A 7 -24.81 6.22 8.79
N LEU A 8 -25.43 5.11 9.18
CA LEU A 8 -24.74 3.82 9.20
C LEU A 8 -24.32 3.36 7.82
N ALA A 9 -25.20 3.49 6.83
CA ALA A 9 -24.87 3.15 5.46
C ALA A 9 -23.72 4.00 4.93
N LEU A 10 -23.77 5.30 5.19
CA LEU A 10 -22.69 6.22 4.81
C LEU A 10 -21.41 5.90 5.55
N PHE A 11 -21.50 5.49 6.80
CA PHE A 11 -20.34 5.10 7.61
C PHE A 11 -19.60 3.92 6.99
N PHE A 12 -20.30 2.88 6.57
CA PHE A 12 -19.67 1.75 5.88
C PHE A 12 -19.02 2.18 4.57
N THR A 13 -19.70 3.01 3.80
CA THR A 13 -19.15 3.55 2.56
C THR A 13 -17.88 4.36 2.83
N VAL A 14 -17.92 5.20 3.86
CA VAL A 14 -16.78 6.03 4.25
C VAL A 14 -15.60 5.17 4.68
N LEU A 15 -15.82 4.09 5.45
CA LEU A 15 -14.74 3.20 5.85
C LEU A 15 -14.07 2.55 4.63
N THR A 16 -14.87 2.08 3.69
CA THR A 16 -14.35 1.48 2.46
C THR A 16 -13.59 2.51 1.63
N SER A 17 -14.14 3.74 1.53
CA SER A 17 -13.47 4.84 0.83
C SER A 17 -12.17 5.25 1.52
N LYS A 18 -12.13 5.21 2.85
CA LYS A 18 -10.91 5.52 3.61
C LYS A 18 -9.80 4.51 3.35
N ALA A 19 -10.12 3.22 3.25
CA ALA A 19 -9.14 2.21 2.90
C ALA A 19 -8.51 2.53 1.54
N GLN A 20 -9.33 2.87 0.56
CA GLN A 20 -8.87 3.28 -0.76
C GLN A 20 -8.00 4.52 -0.68
N GLU A 21 -8.47 5.57 0.02
CA GLU A 21 -7.75 6.84 0.15
C GLU A 21 -6.45 6.69 0.94
N ALA A 22 -6.46 5.85 1.96
CA ALA A 22 -5.31 5.68 2.84
C ALA A 22 -4.10 5.12 2.10
N PHE A 23 -4.30 4.21 1.17
CA PHE A 23 -3.22 3.58 0.43
C PHE A 23 -2.97 4.21 -0.94
N GLU A 24 -4.00 4.77 -1.57
CA GLU A 24 -3.90 5.30 -2.92
C GLU A 24 -2.95 6.49 -2.99
N GLY A 25 -2.09 6.51 -4.01
CA GLY A 25 -1.21 7.64 -4.26
C GLY A 25 0.20 7.24 -4.63
N VAL A 26 1.08 8.23 -4.60
CA VAL A 26 2.51 8.06 -4.85
C VAL A 26 3.24 8.21 -3.54
N TRP A 27 4.08 7.21 -3.23
CA TRP A 27 4.77 7.13 -1.96
C TRP A 27 6.28 7.08 -2.16
N ILE A 28 7.00 7.76 -1.30
CA ILE A 28 8.46 7.80 -1.32
C ILE A 28 8.98 7.11 -0.06
N THR A 29 9.87 6.14 -0.27
CA THR A 29 10.55 5.45 0.83
C THR A 29 11.86 6.17 1.12
N GLU A 30 12.09 6.51 2.38
CA GLU A 30 13.34 7.15 2.78
C GLU A 30 14.54 6.27 2.44
N GLY A 31 15.57 6.86 1.87
CA GLY A 31 16.80 6.17 1.50
C GLY A 31 16.70 5.29 0.27
N SER A 32 15.58 5.35 -0.46
CA SER A 32 15.37 4.56 -1.66
C SER A 32 15.22 5.46 -2.89
N SER A 33 15.68 4.95 -4.04
CA SER A 33 15.44 5.59 -5.33
C SER A 33 14.09 5.22 -5.94
N TYR A 34 13.37 4.30 -5.32
CA TYR A 34 12.07 3.84 -5.81
C TYR A 34 10.93 4.72 -5.31
N LYS A 35 9.99 4.97 -6.22
CA LYS A 35 8.67 5.50 -5.86
C LYS A 35 7.67 4.37 -5.97
N THR A 36 6.73 4.32 -5.03
CA THR A 36 5.68 3.32 -5.01
C THR A 36 4.37 3.98 -5.39
N VAL A 37 3.76 3.50 -6.46
CA VAL A 37 2.46 3.99 -6.93
C VAL A 37 1.41 2.95 -6.58
N ILE A 38 0.44 3.35 -5.78
CA ILE A 38 -0.66 2.48 -5.34
C ILE A 38 -1.94 2.95 -6.01
N LEU A 39 -2.54 2.06 -6.79
CA LEU A 39 -3.76 2.33 -7.54
C LEU A 39 -4.92 1.55 -6.95
N SER A 40 -6.08 2.19 -6.88
CA SER A 40 -7.30 1.62 -6.31
C SER A 40 -8.43 1.63 -7.31
N SER A 41 -9.36 0.69 -7.16
CA SER A 41 -10.60 0.61 -7.91
C SER A 41 -11.64 -0.10 -7.06
N ASP A 42 -12.88 0.38 -7.10
CA ASP A 42 -14.00 -0.24 -6.37
C ASP A 42 -13.69 -0.50 -4.89
N TYR A 43 -13.14 0.52 -4.23
CA TYR A 43 -12.84 0.52 -2.79
C TYR A 43 -11.71 -0.41 -2.37
N ALA A 44 -10.91 -0.89 -3.31
CA ALA A 44 -9.79 -1.76 -3.00
C ALA A 44 -8.55 -1.37 -3.78
N VAL A 45 -7.39 -1.61 -3.21
CA VAL A 45 -6.12 -1.50 -3.93
C VAL A 45 -6.06 -2.63 -4.95
N VAL A 46 -5.78 -2.30 -6.19
CA VAL A 46 -5.76 -3.27 -7.29
C VAL A 46 -4.38 -3.44 -7.90
N LYS A 47 -3.50 -2.46 -7.73
CA LYS A 47 -2.18 -2.52 -8.34
C LYS A 47 -1.18 -1.67 -7.56
N ILE A 48 0.03 -2.21 -7.38
CA ILE A 48 1.14 -1.51 -6.75
C ILE A 48 2.35 -1.64 -7.65
N ILE A 49 2.90 -0.50 -8.05
CA ILE A 49 4.04 -0.42 -8.95
C ILE A 49 5.17 0.31 -8.26
N ASN A 50 6.33 -0.30 -8.19
CA ASN A 50 7.54 0.36 -7.69
C ASN A 50 8.41 0.71 -8.89
N TYR A 51 8.79 1.96 -9.00
CA TYR A 51 9.55 2.46 -10.13
C TYR A 51 10.75 3.28 -9.68
N SER A 52 11.90 3.04 -10.32
CA SER A 52 13.12 3.81 -10.08
C SER A 52 13.64 4.38 -11.38
N PHE A 53 13.66 5.72 -11.49
CA PHE A 53 14.30 6.40 -12.62
C PHE A 53 15.81 6.15 -12.66
N LYS A 54 16.43 6.08 -11.49
CA LYS A 54 17.87 5.88 -11.37
C LYS A 54 18.30 4.52 -11.92
N GLU A 55 17.51 3.48 -11.63
CA GLU A 55 17.80 2.12 -12.04
C GLU A 55 17.07 1.70 -13.32
N ASP A 56 16.16 2.55 -13.79
CA ASP A 56 15.28 2.26 -14.93
C ASP A 56 14.61 0.89 -14.77
N ALA A 57 14.03 0.68 -13.60
CA ALA A 57 13.45 -0.60 -13.23
C ALA A 57 12.05 -0.41 -12.67
N THR A 58 11.19 -1.38 -12.95
CA THR A 58 9.82 -1.42 -12.45
C THR A 58 9.57 -2.79 -11.80
N LEU A 59 9.04 -2.78 -10.58
CA LEU A 59 8.65 -3.99 -9.88
C LEU A 59 7.18 -3.91 -9.50
N ASN A 60 6.44 -4.96 -9.80
CA ASN A 60 5.03 -5.07 -9.45
C ASN A 60 4.88 -5.91 -8.19
N GLU A 61 3.91 -5.53 -7.34
CA GLU A 61 3.58 -6.29 -6.15
C GLU A 61 2.31 -7.09 -6.36
N THR A 62 2.27 -8.28 -5.78
CA THR A 62 1.06 -9.09 -5.71
C THR A 62 0.36 -8.80 -4.38
N ILE A 63 -0.91 -8.38 -4.44
CA ILE A 63 -1.68 -8.07 -3.25
C ILE A 63 -2.28 -9.36 -2.70
N LEU A 64 -1.95 -9.69 -1.46
CA LEU A 64 -2.40 -10.92 -0.81
C LEU A 64 -3.61 -10.68 0.08
N SER A 65 -3.63 -9.59 0.83
CA SER A 65 -4.77 -9.22 1.67
C SER A 65 -4.75 -7.72 1.94
N GLN A 66 -5.90 -7.17 2.28
CA GLN A 66 -6.00 -5.76 2.67
C GLN A 66 -7.18 -5.53 3.59
N THR A 67 -6.99 -4.60 4.52
CA THR A 67 -8.04 -4.06 5.38
C THR A 67 -8.03 -2.54 5.21
N ASP A 68 -8.80 -1.82 6.00
CA ASP A 68 -8.83 -0.36 5.95
C ASP A 68 -7.55 0.30 6.47
N THR A 69 -6.71 -0.43 7.22
CA THR A 69 -5.49 0.12 7.80
C THR A 69 -4.24 -0.71 7.51
N THR A 70 -4.38 -1.92 6.98
CA THR A 70 -3.25 -2.82 6.72
C THR A 70 -3.36 -3.46 5.36
N MET A 71 -2.22 -3.86 4.82
CA MET A 71 -2.17 -4.56 3.54
C MET A 71 -0.93 -5.44 3.51
N THR A 72 -1.07 -6.68 3.04
CA THR A 72 0.07 -7.57 2.83
C THR A 72 0.21 -7.85 1.35
N THR A 73 1.47 -7.83 0.89
CA THR A 73 1.81 -8.04 -0.51
C THR A 73 3.06 -8.89 -0.61
N SER A 74 3.42 -9.25 -1.84
CA SER A 74 4.70 -9.88 -2.12
C SER A 74 5.29 -9.31 -3.41
N ILE A 75 6.62 -9.26 -3.47
CA ILE A 75 7.37 -8.89 -4.67
C ILE A 75 8.25 -10.06 -5.07
N TYR A 76 8.13 -10.48 -6.32
CA TYR A 76 9.04 -11.45 -6.91
C TYR A 76 10.10 -10.69 -7.70
N ASN A 77 11.37 -10.95 -7.42
CA ASN A 77 12.48 -10.36 -8.14
C ASN A 77 13.03 -11.39 -9.13
N PRO A 78 12.81 -11.22 -10.44
CA PRO A 78 13.26 -12.20 -11.43
C PRO A 78 14.78 -12.23 -11.60
N ARG A 79 15.50 -11.21 -11.13
CA ARG A 79 16.96 -11.17 -11.24
C ARG A 79 17.64 -12.19 -10.33
N ASN A 80 17.07 -12.45 -9.16
CA ASN A 80 17.63 -13.37 -8.19
C ASN A 80 16.70 -14.51 -7.78
N GLY A 81 15.45 -14.48 -8.25
CA GLY A 81 14.45 -15.51 -7.94
C GLY A 81 13.87 -15.43 -6.53
N TYR A 82 14.18 -14.38 -5.75
CA TYR A 82 13.67 -14.24 -4.40
C TYR A 82 12.29 -13.59 -4.38
N THR A 83 11.49 -14.01 -3.40
CA THR A 83 10.21 -13.39 -3.10
C THR A 83 10.30 -12.73 -1.74
N ILE A 84 9.88 -11.47 -1.67
CA ILE A 84 9.87 -10.68 -0.45
C ILE A 84 8.43 -10.41 -0.07
N GLY A 85 8.09 -10.61 1.21
CA GLY A 85 6.80 -10.23 1.75
C GLY A 85 6.84 -8.80 2.28
N LEU A 86 5.73 -8.08 2.13
CA LEU A 86 5.60 -6.72 2.64
C LEU A 86 4.31 -6.60 3.44
N SER A 87 4.39 -5.88 4.56
CA SER A 87 3.23 -5.55 5.37
C SER A 87 3.16 -4.04 5.53
N TYR A 88 2.08 -3.45 5.03
CA TYR A 88 1.84 -2.01 5.12
C TYR A 88 0.87 -1.73 6.25
N THR A 89 1.15 -0.69 7.03
CA THR A 89 0.25 -0.19 8.07
C THR A 89 0.11 1.31 7.91
N VAL A 90 -1.13 1.81 7.92
CA VAL A 90 -1.41 3.24 7.86
C VAL A 90 -1.06 3.85 9.21
N ILE A 91 -0.13 4.81 9.21
CA ILE A 91 0.24 5.55 10.41
C ILE A 91 -0.58 6.85 10.49
N ASP A 92 -0.65 7.59 9.38
CA ASP A 92 -1.48 8.79 9.24
C ASP A 92 -1.77 9.01 7.74
N GLU A 93 -2.39 10.14 7.40
CA GLU A 93 -2.78 10.44 6.02
C GLU A 93 -1.61 10.43 5.03
N ASP A 94 -0.41 10.75 5.50
CA ASP A 94 0.76 10.94 4.66
C ASP A 94 1.88 9.94 4.94
N THR A 95 1.63 8.96 5.82
CA THR A 95 2.68 8.04 6.26
C THR A 95 2.17 6.60 6.27
N LEU A 96 2.92 5.72 5.61
CA LEU A 96 2.77 4.27 5.72
C LEU A 96 4.02 3.69 6.36
N GLN A 97 3.82 2.68 7.20
CA GLN A 97 4.92 1.86 7.68
C GLN A 97 4.93 0.58 6.86
N CYS A 98 6.09 0.21 6.34
CA CYS A 98 6.24 -1.02 5.57
C CYS A 98 7.28 -1.91 6.22
N VAL A 99 6.90 -3.14 6.53
CA VAL A 99 7.80 -4.16 7.06
C VAL A 99 8.12 -5.15 5.94
N PHE A 100 9.39 -5.27 5.61
CA PHE A 100 9.86 -6.27 4.65
C PHE A 100 10.19 -7.55 5.41
N THR A 101 9.73 -8.69 4.89
CA THR A 101 10.04 -10.01 5.43
C THR A 101 10.72 -10.84 4.36
N GLY A 102 11.84 -11.45 4.72
CA GLY A 102 12.66 -12.27 3.82
C GLY A 102 13.82 -12.81 4.64
N ASP A 103 15.02 -12.82 4.06
CA ASP A 103 16.22 -13.26 4.78
C ASP A 103 16.50 -12.35 5.98
N GLU A 104 16.25 -11.06 5.83
CA GLU A 104 16.33 -10.08 6.90
C GLU A 104 15.04 -9.28 6.95
N ASN A 105 14.54 -9.02 8.16
CA ASN A 105 13.38 -8.18 8.35
C ASN A 105 13.84 -6.73 8.50
N SER A 106 13.17 -5.82 7.81
CA SER A 106 13.44 -4.39 7.94
C SER A 106 12.13 -3.61 7.94
N THR A 107 12.15 -2.46 8.58
CA THR A 107 11.01 -1.57 8.66
C THR A 107 11.38 -0.23 8.08
N VAL A 108 10.56 0.28 7.19
CA VAL A 108 10.74 1.60 6.58
C VAL A 108 9.48 2.42 6.69
N LEU A 109 9.62 3.73 6.64
CA LEU A 109 8.51 4.65 6.54
C LEU A 109 8.42 5.17 5.12
N MET A 110 7.21 5.23 4.60
CA MET A 110 6.91 5.77 3.29
C MET A 110 6.09 7.03 3.47
N LYS A 111 6.48 8.08 2.78
CA LYS A 111 5.78 9.36 2.84
C LYS A 111 5.08 9.63 1.51
N ARG A 112 3.88 10.21 1.60
CA ARG A 112 3.12 10.61 0.43
C ARG A 112 3.83 11.76 -0.28
N GLU A 113 3.94 11.63 -1.59
CA GLU A 113 4.54 12.68 -2.43
C GLU A 113 3.66 13.93 -2.48
#